data_e343e6ebe4a118eb97ae8d24853783cf
#
_entry.id   e343e6ebe4a118eb97ae8d24853783cf
#
_cell.length_a   1.000
_cell.length_b   1.000
_cell.length_c   1.000
_cell.angle_alpha   90.00
_cell.angle_beta   90.00
_cell.angle_gamma   90.00
#
_symmetry.space_group_name_H-M   'P 1'
#
loop_
_entity.id
_entity.type
_entity.pdbx_description
1 polymer ?
#
loop_
_entity_poly.entity_id
_entity_poly.type
_entity_poly.pdbx_seq_one_letter_code
_entity_poly.pdbx_strand_id
1 'polypeptide(L)'
;MAPKNDRTPWSREEVEATVADYWSMLLSELRNEPYNKAEHNRRLQRLLSSRTNGAIERKHQNISAVLLYEHDLPYIDGYKPLRNVQGLLREVVQEYACHDQA
;
A
#
# COMPACT_ATOMS: atom_id res chain seq x y z
N MET A 1 11.40 -4.39 -23.40
CA MET A 1 10.73 -4.14 -22.11
C MET A 1 9.41 -4.89 -22.07
N ALA A 2 9.18 -5.66 -21.00
CA ALA A 2 7.92 -6.40 -20.90
C ALA A 2 6.76 -5.44 -20.69
N PRO A 3 5.59 -5.69 -21.28
CA PRO A 3 4.42 -4.85 -21.05
C PRO A 3 3.98 -4.96 -19.59
N LYS A 4 3.37 -3.91 -19.09
CA LYS A 4 2.82 -3.92 -17.74
C LYS A 4 1.64 -4.88 -17.69
N ASN A 5 1.57 -5.70 -16.65
CA ASN A 5 0.57 -6.73 -16.52
C ASN A 5 -0.06 -6.73 -15.13
N ASP A 6 -1.29 -6.20 -15.04
CA ASP A 6 -2.00 -6.12 -13.76
C ASP A 6 -2.69 -7.43 -13.38
N ARG A 7 -2.67 -8.43 -14.27
CA ARG A 7 -3.35 -9.71 -14.03
C ARG A 7 -2.47 -10.75 -13.35
N THR A 8 -1.16 -10.56 -13.41
CA THR A 8 -0.23 -11.47 -12.74
C THR A 8 -0.36 -11.27 -11.23
N PRO A 9 -0.47 -12.35 -10.44
CA PRO A 9 -0.54 -12.19 -8.99
C PRO A 9 0.67 -11.41 -8.46
N TRP A 10 0.43 -10.59 -7.46
CA TRP A 10 1.50 -9.81 -6.84
C TRP A 10 2.37 -10.72 -5.99
N SER A 11 3.68 -10.58 -6.13
CA SER A 11 4.63 -11.32 -5.31
C SER A 11 4.71 -10.71 -3.92
N ARG A 12 5.31 -11.47 -2.99
CA ARG A 12 5.49 -10.96 -1.63
C ARG A 12 6.38 -9.70 -1.64
N GLU A 13 7.42 -9.68 -2.45
CA GLU A 13 8.31 -8.52 -2.55
C GLU A 13 7.57 -7.28 -3.03
N GLU A 14 6.67 -7.46 -4.01
CA GLU A 14 5.88 -6.36 -4.51
C GLU A 14 4.91 -5.83 -3.45
N VAL A 15 4.26 -6.74 -2.73
CA VAL A 15 3.34 -6.37 -1.66
C VAL A 15 4.10 -5.67 -0.53
N GLU A 16 5.24 -6.22 -0.12
CA GLU A 16 6.04 -5.61 0.95
C GLU A 16 6.51 -4.21 0.59
N ALA A 17 6.97 -4.01 -0.65
CA ALA A 17 7.40 -2.69 -1.09
C ALA A 17 6.24 -1.68 -1.03
N THR A 18 5.06 -2.12 -1.44
CA THR A 18 3.87 -1.26 -1.45
C THR A 18 3.41 -0.93 -0.04
N VAL A 19 3.38 -1.93 0.85
CA VAL A 19 2.99 -1.70 2.24
C VAL A 19 3.99 -0.80 2.96
N ALA A 20 5.29 -1.01 2.72
CA ALA A 20 6.33 -0.18 3.32
C ALA A 20 6.18 1.29 2.91
N ASP A 21 5.91 1.52 1.62
CA ASP A 21 5.70 2.87 1.11
C ASP A 21 4.45 3.51 1.72
N TYR A 22 3.36 2.76 1.78
CA TYR A 22 2.12 3.24 2.41
C TYR A 22 2.37 3.60 3.87
N TRP A 23 3.08 2.73 4.61
CA TRP A 23 3.33 2.96 6.03
C TRP A 23 4.15 4.22 6.26
N SER A 24 5.14 4.47 5.41
CA SER A 24 5.94 5.68 5.48
C SER A 24 5.07 6.92 5.33
N MET A 25 4.15 6.92 4.36
CA MET A 25 3.22 8.03 4.15
C MET A 25 2.25 8.17 5.33
N LEU A 26 1.73 7.06 5.83
CA LEU A 26 0.79 7.08 6.95
C LEU A 26 1.43 7.68 8.20
N LEU A 27 2.66 7.30 8.51
CA LEU A 27 3.35 7.86 9.67
C LEU A 27 3.57 9.36 9.52
N SER A 28 3.92 9.82 8.32
CA SER A 28 4.05 11.25 8.06
C SER A 28 2.72 11.97 8.31
N GLU A 29 1.63 11.41 7.80
CA GLU A 29 0.31 12.00 7.97
C GLU A 29 -0.09 12.08 9.45
N LEU A 30 0.16 11.00 10.21
CA LEU A 30 -0.18 10.97 11.63
C LEU A 30 0.68 11.93 12.46
N ARG A 31 1.87 12.26 11.97
CA ARG A 31 2.77 13.22 12.64
C ARG A 31 2.60 14.64 12.14
N ASN A 32 1.65 14.86 11.23
CA ASN A 32 1.45 16.15 10.57
C ASN A 32 2.70 16.64 9.83
N GLU A 33 3.48 15.69 9.30
CA GLU A 33 4.65 16.01 8.50
C GLU A 33 4.26 16.01 7.03
N PRO A 34 4.72 16.99 6.24
CA PRO A 34 4.37 17.03 4.82
C PRO A 34 4.99 15.86 4.05
N TYR A 35 4.27 15.36 3.07
CA TYR A 35 4.79 14.35 2.15
C TYR A 35 4.10 14.49 0.80
N ASN A 36 4.69 13.92 -0.24
CA ASN A 36 4.19 14.06 -1.60
C ASN A 36 3.78 12.68 -2.14
N LYS A 37 2.46 12.46 -2.23
CA LYS A 37 1.92 11.18 -2.73
C LYS A 37 2.40 10.85 -4.14
N ALA A 38 2.46 11.85 -5.01
CA ALA A 38 2.87 11.63 -6.39
C ALA A 38 4.32 11.16 -6.48
N GLU A 39 5.18 11.71 -5.63
CA GLU A 39 6.59 11.30 -5.61
C GLU A 39 6.75 9.89 -5.08
N HIS A 40 6.02 9.54 -4.02
CA HIS A 40 6.00 8.18 -3.49
C HIS A 40 5.54 7.20 -4.57
N ASN A 41 4.49 7.55 -5.29
CA ASN A 41 3.97 6.70 -6.37
C ASN A 41 4.98 6.53 -7.50
N ARG A 42 5.65 7.61 -7.91
CA ARG A 42 6.67 7.51 -8.95
C ARG A 42 7.81 6.59 -8.55
N ARG A 43 8.24 6.68 -7.30
CA ARG A 43 9.30 5.83 -6.76
C ARG A 43 8.88 4.37 -6.77
N LEU A 44 7.66 4.12 -6.32
CA LEU A 44 7.11 2.79 -6.27
C LEU A 44 6.94 2.20 -7.67
N GLN A 45 6.53 3.02 -8.65
CA GLN A 45 6.42 2.59 -10.04
C GLN A 45 7.76 2.13 -10.60
N ARG A 46 8.85 2.79 -10.21
CA ARG A 46 10.19 2.36 -10.65
C ARG A 46 10.56 1.01 -10.07
N LEU A 47 10.17 0.74 -8.82
CA LEU A 47 10.43 -0.55 -8.19
C LEU A 47 9.52 -1.65 -8.76
N LEU A 48 8.29 -1.31 -9.10
CA LEU A 48 7.29 -2.25 -9.59
C LEU A 48 7.02 -1.99 -11.08
N SER A 49 8.07 -2.12 -11.88
CA SER A 49 8.02 -1.71 -13.30
C SER A 49 7.01 -2.49 -14.13
N SER A 50 6.56 -3.66 -13.68
CA SER A 50 5.55 -4.45 -14.39
C SER A 50 4.12 -4.09 -13.99
N ARG A 51 3.92 -3.15 -13.07
CA ARG A 51 2.60 -2.76 -12.60
C ARG A 51 2.21 -1.37 -13.09
N THR A 52 0.92 -1.17 -13.37
CA THR A 52 0.42 0.14 -13.78
C THR A 52 0.21 1.02 -12.55
N ASN A 53 0.13 2.32 -12.77
CA ASN A 53 -0.18 3.28 -11.71
C ASN A 53 -1.53 2.95 -11.05
N GLY A 54 -2.53 2.58 -11.86
CA GLY A 54 -3.85 2.23 -11.33
C GLY A 54 -3.82 1.00 -10.44
N ALA A 55 -3.00 -0.01 -10.79
CA ALA A 55 -2.87 -1.21 -9.97
C ALA A 55 -2.24 -0.89 -8.63
N ILE A 56 -1.22 -0.05 -8.62
CA ILE A 56 -0.56 0.39 -7.38
C ILE A 56 -1.54 1.16 -6.51
N GLU A 57 -2.30 2.07 -7.10
CA GLU A 57 -3.28 2.84 -6.36
C GLU A 57 -4.35 1.95 -5.74
N ARG A 58 -4.82 0.94 -6.48
CA ARG A 58 -5.78 -0.03 -5.92
C ARG A 58 -5.20 -0.80 -4.74
N LYS A 59 -3.90 -1.12 -4.78
CA LYS A 59 -3.26 -1.77 -3.64
C LYS A 59 -3.22 -0.84 -2.42
N HIS A 60 -2.94 0.44 -2.63
CA HIS A 60 -3.01 1.41 -1.54
C HIS A 60 -4.42 1.47 -0.94
N GLN A 61 -5.44 1.45 -1.78
CA GLN A 61 -6.83 1.42 -1.31
C GLN A 61 -7.15 0.13 -0.57
N ASN A 62 -6.59 -1.00 -1.00
CA ASN A 62 -6.74 -2.27 -0.29
C ASN A 62 -6.08 -2.22 1.09
N ILE A 63 -4.92 -1.57 1.20
CA ILE A 63 -4.26 -1.41 2.50
C ILE A 63 -5.15 -0.59 3.44
N SER A 64 -5.75 0.49 2.93
CA SER A 64 -6.69 1.28 3.71
C SER A 64 -7.86 0.44 4.23
N ALA A 65 -8.38 -0.46 3.39
CA ALA A 65 -9.48 -1.34 3.79
C ALA A 65 -9.07 -2.29 4.93
N VAL A 66 -7.88 -2.87 4.84
CA VAL A 66 -7.40 -3.77 5.89
C VAL A 66 -7.22 -3.01 7.21
N LEU A 67 -6.62 -1.81 7.15
CA LEU A 67 -6.43 -1.00 8.34
C LEU A 67 -7.77 -0.65 8.99
N LEU A 68 -8.72 -0.19 8.20
CA LEU A 68 -10.02 0.25 8.73
C LEU A 68 -10.87 -0.92 9.22
N TYR A 69 -11.05 -1.93 8.37
CA TYR A 69 -12.04 -2.97 8.65
C TYR A 69 -11.49 -4.13 9.50
N GLU A 70 -10.19 -4.38 9.47
CA GLU A 70 -9.62 -5.52 10.19
C GLU A 70 -8.82 -5.13 11.42
N HIS A 71 -8.35 -3.88 11.51
CA HIS A 71 -7.51 -3.44 12.63
C HIS A 71 -8.06 -2.23 13.37
N ASP A 72 -9.12 -1.60 12.84
CA ASP A 72 -9.67 -0.38 13.41
C ASP A 72 -8.61 0.70 13.58
N LEU A 73 -7.78 0.85 12.56
CA LEU A 73 -6.69 1.83 12.54
C LEU A 73 -6.96 2.91 11.50
N PRO A 74 -6.35 4.08 11.66
CA PRO A 74 -6.48 5.14 10.66
C PRO A 74 -5.84 4.74 9.33
N TYR A 75 -6.32 5.32 8.24
CA TYR A 75 -5.77 5.11 6.91
C TYR A 75 -5.47 6.47 6.27
N ILE A 76 -4.68 6.45 5.19
CA ILE A 76 -4.28 7.68 4.51
C ILE A 76 -5.48 8.34 3.84
N ASP A 77 -5.69 9.62 4.13
CA ASP A 77 -6.74 10.42 3.52
C ASP A 77 -6.55 10.45 2.00
N GLY A 78 -7.62 10.17 1.27
CA GLY A 78 -7.57 10.11 -0.20
C GLY A 78 -7.43 8.72 -0.78
N TYR A 79 -6.94 7.74 -0.02
CA TYR A 79 -6.94 6.34 -0.46
C TYR A 79 -8.15 5.65 0.13
N LYS A 80 -9.29 5.80 -0.53
CA LYS A 80 -10.57 5.24 -0.05
C LYS A 80 -10.50 3.72 0.08
N PRO A 81 -10.97 3.16 1.19
CA PRO A 81 -10.91 1.72 1.38
C PRO A 81 -11.61 0.95 0.27
N LEU A 82 -10.91 -0.01 -0.32
CA LEU A 82 -11.41 -0.85 -1.38
C LEU A 82 -11.28 -2.32 -0.96
N ARG A 83 -12.39 -3.01 -0.82
CA ARG A 83 -12.41 -4.41 -0.42
C ARG A 83 -11.95 -5.30 -1.58
N ASN A 84 -12.02 -6.62 -1.43
CA ASN A 84 -11.42 -7.60 -2.33
C ASN A 84 -9.91 -7.65 -2.19
N VAL A 85 -9.48 -7.85 -0.95
CA VAL A 85 -8.07 -7.82 -0.59
C VAL A 85 -7.45 -9.21 -0.76
N GLN A 86 -6.28 -9.23 -1.39
CA GLN A 86 -5.48 -10.44 -1.49
C GLN A 86 -4.99 -10.87 -0.10
N GLY A 87 -5.02 -12.19 0.19
CA GLY A 87 -4.62 -12.70 1.50
C GLY A 87 -3.20 -12.31 1.89
N LEU A 88 -2.27 -12.32 0.95
CA LEU A 88 -0.88 -11.94 1.20
C LEU A 88 -0.77 -10.49 1.66
N LEU A 89 -1.55 -9.59 1.04
CA LEU A 89 -1.56 -8.18 1.46
C LEU A 89 -2.02 -8.06 2.91
N ARG A 90 -3.06 -8.82 3.27
CA ARG A 90 -3.59 -8.82 4.63
C ARG A 90 -2.54 -9.25 5.63
N GLU A 91 -1.77 -10.29 5.31
CA GLU A 91 -0.69 -10.77 6.17
C GLU A 91 0.40 -9.72 6.38
N VAL A 92 0.83 -9.08 5.31
CA VAL A 92 1.90 -8.09 5.39
C VAL A 92 1.45 -6.86 6.18
N VAL A 93 0.21 -6.38 5.93
CA VAL A 93 -0.33 -5.26 6.71
C VAL A 93 -0.40 -5.62 8.18
N GLN A 94 -0.81 -6.84 8.50
CA GLN A 94 -0.89 -7.29 9.89
C GLN A 94 0.49 -7.27 10.56
N GLU A 95 1.53 -7.69 9.86
CA GLU A 95 2.89 -7.64 10.39
C GLU A 95 3.29 -6.22 10.76
N TYR A 96 3.01 -5.25 9.88
CA TYR A 96 3.32 -3.84 10.15
C TYR A 96 2.49 -3.30 11.32
N ALA A 97 1.20 -3.59 11.32
CA ALA A 97 0.30 -3.10 12.37
C ALA A 97 0.70 -3.62 13.75
N CYS A 98 1.08 -4.89 13.84
CA CYS A 98 1.49 -5.48 15.11
C CYS A 98 2.79 -4.87 15.64
N HIS A 99 3.76 -4.63 14.75
CA HIS A 99 5.04 -4.05 15.16
C HIS A 99 4.89 -2.61 15.65
N ASP A 100 4.08 -1.82 14.96
CA ASP A 100 3.92 -0.41 15.29
C ASP A 100 3.06 -0.16 16.52
N GLN A 101 2.33 -1.17 16.98
CA GLN A 101 1.50 -1.07 18.18
C GLN A 101 2.20 -1.59 19.43
N ALA A 102 3.34 -2.17 19.27
CA ALA A 102 4.09 -2.74 20.38
C ALA A 102 4.71 -1.69 21.30
#